data_80b3910bfbb1a23291869764e99d30af
#
_entry.id   80b3910bfbb1a23291869764e99d30af
#
_cell.length_a   1.000
_cell.length_b   1.000
_cell.length_c   1.000
_cell.angle_alpha   90.00
_cell.angle_beta   90.00
_cell.angle_gamma   90.00
#
_symmetry.space_group_name_H-M   'P 1'
#
loop_
_entity.id
_entity.type
_entity.pdbx_description
1 polymer ?
#
loop_
_entity_poly.entity_id
_entity_poly.type
_entity_poly.pdbx_seq_one_letter_code
_entity_poly.pdbx_strand_id
1 'polypeptide(L)'
;MPSAASIQPALLARGLRRVLLKRGVRIFEDTAVESVWHDGRVWARTDGGVVTADQAVLAINAWAAGWPNLRSRVLAWGSYMVVTEPIPDRLAEIGWTGGELLSDSRFTISYFRTTRDGRIAFGAGVGSAGYGGSMDGTFTDDRRAVERVVANFHHLFPMLRDARLIDAWGGPIDITGHRFPEIASSHGGTVHFAHGFAGNGAGPARLAGRILAALVVDPTDRLARLSIVGRRQPLLPPEPIRFIGARMVREALIRQDDQLDAGRRPAWYLRLIAQLPRLLRYRIGH
;
A
#
# COMPACT_ATOMS: atom_id res chain seq x y z
N MET A 1 -15.35 14.16 -3.05
CA MET A 1 -14.51 14.70 -4.14
C MET A 1 -15.18 14.39 -5.47
N PRO A 2 -15.57 15.40 -6.27
CA PRO A 2 -16.33 15.16 -7.52
C PRO A 2 -15.57 14.38 -8.61
N SER A 3 -14.24 14.28 -8.51
CA SER A 3 -13.37 13.61 -9.48
C SER A 3 -12.81 12.26 -8.98
N ALA A 4 -13.33 11.73 -7.87
CA ALA A 4 -12.94 10.42 -7.37
C ALA A 4 -13.77 9.32 -8.04
N ALA A 5 -13.17 8.14 -8.18
CA ALA A 5 -13.85 6.96 -8.71
C ALA A 5 -13.44 5.72 -7.92
N SER A 6 -14.37 4.81 -7.70
CA SER A 6 -14.08 3.49 -7.16
C SER A 6 -13.74 2.53 -8.29
N ILE A 7 -12.78 1.64 -8.06
CA ILE A 7 -12.39 0.60 -9.01
C ILE A 7 -12.40 -0.76 -8.31
N GLN A 8 -12.49 -1.83 -9.10
CA GLN A 8 -12.21 -3.18 -8.63
C GLN A 8 -10.77 -3.55 -9.04
N PRO A 9 -9.80 -3.54 -8.09
CA PRO A 9 -8.36 -3.63 -8.43
C PRO A 9 -7.99 -4.93 -9.14
N ALA A 10 -8.54 -6.05 -8.70
CA ALA A 10 -8.24 -7.36 -9.31
C ALA A 10 -8.76 -7.45 -10.77
N LEU A 11 -9.94 -6.91 -11.05
CA LEU A 11 -10.46 -6.85 -12.42
C LEU A 11 -9.64 -5.93 -13.30
N LEU A 12 -9.16 -4.80 -12.75
CA LEU A 12 -8.26 -3.90 -13.47
C LEU A 12 -6.95 -4.62 -13.81
N ALA A 13 -6.31 -5.26 -12.84
CA ALA A 13 -5.04 -5.99 -13.05
C ALA A 13 -5.19 -7.10 -14.10
N ARG A 14 -6.25 -7.93 -13.99
CA ARG A 14 -6.55 -9.00 -14.98
C ARG A 14 -6.84 -8.43 -16.36
N GLY A 15 -7.55 -7.29 -16.44
CA GLY A 15 -7.82 -6.60 -17.69
C GLY A 15 -6.54 -6.09 -18.36
N LEU A 16 -5.66 -5.48 -17.59
CA LEU A 16 -4.34 -5.01 -18.05
C LEU A 16 -3.48 -6.17 -18.54
N ARG A 17 -3.39 -7.27 -17.78
CA ARG A 17 -2.68 -8.47 -18.21
C ARG A 17 -3.14 -8.96 -19.59
N ARG A 18 -4.45 -9.09 -19.79
CA ARG A 18 -5.02 -9.51 -21.07
C ARG A 18 -4.65 -8.57 -22.21
N VAL A 19 -4.69 -7.25 -21.99
CA VAL A 19 -4.33 -6.25 -23.02
C VAL A 19 -2.84 -6.31 -23.33
N LEU A 20 -1.98 -6.45 -22.32
CA LEU A 20 -0.52 -6.53 -22.51
C LEU A 20 -0.12 -7.77 -23.31
N LEU A 21 -0.66 -8.94 -22.98
CA LEU A 21 -0.43 -10.17 -23.76
C LEU A 21 -0.86 -10.02 -25.22
N LYS A 22 -2.05 -9.41 -25.48
CA LYS A 22 -2.51 -9.13 -26.85
C LYS A 22 -1.59 -8.17 -27.61
N ARG A 23 -0.84 -7.31 -26.90
CA ARG A 23 0.14 -6.38 -27.47
C ARG A 23 1.54 -6.97 -27.59
N GLY A 24 1.72 -8.27 -27.35
CA GLY A 24 2.98 -8.97 -27.48
C GLY A 24 3.94 -8.82 -26.28
N VAL A 25 3.48 -8.24 -25.17
CA VAL A 25 4.27 -8.22 -23.93
C VAL A 25 4.35 -9.63 -23.38
N ARG A 26 5.56 -10.13 -23.13
CA ARG A 26 5.79 -11.41 -22.47
C ARG A 26 5.65 -11.24 -20.96
N ILE A 27 4.85 -12.07 -20.32
CA ILE A 27 4.65 -12.08 -18.88
C ILE A 27 5.05 -13.47 -18.39
N PHE A 28 5.98 -13.50 -17.44
CA PHE A 28 6.46 -14.72 -16.79
C PHE A 28 5.93 -14.68 -15.35
N GLU A 29 4.97 -15.56 -15.07
CA GLU A 29 4.42 -15.79 -13.73
C GLU A 29 5.27 -16.81 -12.99
N ASP A 30 5.15 -16.91 -11.68
CA ASP A 30 5.92 -17.82 -10.81
C ASP A 30 7.44 -17.72 -11.03
N THR A 31 7.90 -16.52 -11.39
CA THR A 31 9.30 -16.24 -11.73
C THR A 31 9.79 -15.06 -10.88
N ALA A 32 10.26 -15.36 -9.68
CA ALA A 32 10.77 -14.37 -8.75
C ALA A 32 12.11 -13.80 -9.23
N VAL A 33 12.22 -12.45 -9.28
CA VAL A 33 13.49 -11.77 -9.53
C VAL A 33 14.22 -11.59 -8.20
N GLU A 34 15.36 -12.24 -8.04
CA GLU A 34 16.19 -12.24 -6.82
C GLU A 34 17.08 -11.00 -6.72
N SER A 35 17.63 -10.57 -7.86
CA SER A 35 18.54 -9.43 -7.93
C SER A 35 18.55 -8.79 -9.31
N VAL A 36 18.87 -7.49 -9.33
CA VAL A 36 19.12 -6.71 -10.54
C VAL A 36 20.45 -5.97 -10.37
N TRP A 37 21.32 -6.02 -11.38
CA TRP A 37 22.58 -5.29 -11.42
C TRP A 37 22.85 -4.74 -12.82
N HIS A 38 23.82 -3.89 -12.93
CA HIS A 38 24.27 -3.32 -14.21
C HIS A 38 25.75 -3.62 -14.41
N ASP A 39 26.05 -4.23 -15.58
CA ASP A 39 27.41 -4.45 -16.08
C ASP A 39 27.37 -4.36 -17.62
N GLY A 40 27.57 -3.16 -18.13
CA GLY A 40 27.35 -2.82 -19.54
C GLY A 40 25.89 -2.85 -19.97
N ARG A 41 25.10 -3.79 -19.44
CA ARG A 41 23.65 -3.94 -19.60
C ARG A 41 23.01 -4.20 -18.24
N VAL A 42 21.68 -4.15 -18.16
CA VAL A 42 20.95 -4.57 -16.98
C VAL A 42 20.78 -6.09 -17.02
N TRP A 43 21.04 -6.71 -15.90
CA TRP A 43 20.92 -8.15 -15.66
C TRP A 43 19.91 -8.37 -14.54
N ALA A 44 19.01 -9.31 -14.72
CA ALA A 44 18.03 -9.73 -13.70
C ALA A 44 18.13 -11.25 -13.49
N ARG A 45 18.41 -11.65 -12.26
CA ARG A 45 18.50 -13.07 -11.88
C ARG A 45 17.15 -13.58 -11.40
N THR A 46 16.78 -14.75 -11.87
CA THR A 46 15.63 -15.53 -11.42
C THR A 46 16.08 -16.94 -11.09
N ASP A 47 15.21 -17.73 -10.48
CA ASP A 47 15.43 -19.18 -10.26
C ASP A 47 15.57 -19.96 -11.58
N GLY A 48 14.87 -19.55 -12.63
CA GLY A 48 14.91 -20.17 -13.96
C GLY A 48 16.05 -19.69 -14.86
N GLY A 49 16.86 -18.69 -14.45
CA GLY A 49 17.96 -18.18 -15.26
C GLY A 49 18.19 -16.67 -15.14
N VAL A 50 18.83 -16.09 -16.14
CA VAL A 50 19.20 -14.69 -16.16
C VAL A 50 18.61 -13.99 -17.39
N VAL A 51 17.96 -12.87 -17.18
CA VAL A 51 17.43 -11.99 -18.23
C VAL A 51 18.34 -10.80 -18.39
N THR A 52 18.66 -10.41 -19.62
CA THR A 52 19.42 -9.21 -19.95
C THR A 52 18.55 -8.21 -20.70
N ALA A 53 18.75 -6.93 -20.40
CA ALA A 53 18.03 -5.85 -21.05
C ALA A 53 18.89 -4.57 -21.07
N ASP A 54 18.52 -3.61 -21.89
CA ASP A 54 19.18 -2.30 -21.90
C ASP A 54 18.70 -1.44 -20.71
N GLN A 55 17.45 -1.65 -20.29
CA GLN A 55 16.83 -0.97 -19.15
C GLN A 55 15.88 -1.88 -18.38
N ALA A 56 15.64 -1.58 -17.11
CA ALA A 56 14.68 -2.26 -16.27
C ALA A 56 13.80 -1.28 -15.49
N VAL A 57 12.60 -1.75 -15.14
CA VAL A 57 11.66 -1.03 -14.27
C VAL A 57 11.29 -1.92 -13.09
N LEU A 58 11.54 -1.44 -11.87
CA LEU A 58 11.12 -2.10 -10.63
C LEU A 58 9.78 -1.50 -10.19
N ALA A 59 8.70 -2.24 -10.40
CA ALA A 59 7.35 -1.89 -10.01
C ALA A 59 6.82 -2.88 -8.95
N ILE A 60 7.58 -3.04 -7.86
CA ILE A 60 7.49 -4.13 -6.88
C ILE A 60 6.79 -3.75 -5.59
N ASN A 61 6.17 -2.55 -5.50
CA ASN A 61 5.40 -2.09 -4.34
C ASN A 61 6.15 -2.35 -3.01
N ALA A 62 5.51 -2.92 -2.02
CA ALA A 62 6.04 -3.17 -0.68
C ALA A 62 7.25 -4.10 -0.66
N TRP A 63 7.43 -4.95 -1.66
CA TRP A 63 8.64 -5.78 -1.81
C TRP A 63 9.92 -4.95 -1.94
N ALA A 64 9.80 -3.67 -2.29
CA ALA A 64 10.92 -2.72 -2.24
C ALA A 64 11.56 -2.61 -0.84
N ALA A 65 10.83 -2.92 0.24
CA ALA A 65 11.37 -2.96 1.61
C ALA A 65 12.42 -4.05 1.83
N GLY A 66 12.39 -5.14 1.04
CA GLY A 66 13.42 -6.19 1.03
C GLY A 66 14.53 -5.94 -0.01
N TRP A 67 14.37 -4.97 -0.92
CA TRP A 67 15.31 -4.74 -2.01
C TRP A 67 16.54 -3.93 -1.57
N PRO A 68 17.78 -4.39 -1.81
CA PRO A 68 18.99 -3.83 -1.21
C PRO A 68 19.13 -2.32 -1.32
N ASN A 69 18.84 -1.74 -2.49
CA ASN A 69 18.99 -0.31 -2.77
C ASN A 69 17.76 0.54 -2.38
N LEU A 70 16.64 -0.08 -2.01
CA LEU A 70 15.37 0.59 -1.70
C LEU A 70 14.96 0.44 -0.22
N ARG A 71 15.39 -0.64 0.44
CA ARG A 71 14.97 -1.05 1.80
C ARG A 71 15.11 0.03 2.87
N SER A 72 16.05 0.96 2.70
CA SER A 72 16.26 2.06 3.64
C SER A 72 15.25 3.20 3.51
N ARG A 73 14.36 3.18 2.50
CA ARG A 73 13.38 4.25 2.22
C ARG A 73 11.95 3.78 2.27
N VAL A 74 11.73 2.48 2.36
CA VAL A 74 10.40 1.86 2.34
C VAL A 74 10.19 1.04 3.60
N LEU A 75 9.04 1.21 4.21
CA LEU A 75 8.50 0.37 5.26
C LEU A 75 7.32 -0.41 4.68
N ALA A 76 7.37 -1.74 4.74
CA ALA A 76 6.21 -2.56 4.47
C ALA A 76 5.26 -2.55 5.67
N TRP A 77 3.98 -2.31 5.42
CA TRP A 77 2.95 -2.19 6.45
C TRP A 77 1.73 -3.04 6.10
N GLY A 78 1.20 -3.78 7.05
CA GLY A 78 0.01 -4.60 6.83
C GLY A 78 -1.28 -3.77 6.74
N SER A 79 -2.10 -4.06 5.75
CA SER A 79 -3.45 -3.56 5.61
C SER A 79 -4.39 -4.74 5.42
N TYR A 80 -5.52 -4.75 6.13
CA TYR A 80 -6.42 -5.91 6.17
C TYR A 80 -7.82 -5.51 5.81
N MET A 81 -8.55 -6.45 5.20
CA MET A 81 -9.92 -6.27 4.78
C MET A 81 -10.78 -7.47 5.18
N VAL A 82 -12.06 -7.19 5.36
CA VAL A 82 -13.13 -8.17 5.46
C VAL A 82 -14.22 -7.86 4.45
N VAL A 83 -15.04 -8.85 4.09
CA VAL A 83 -16.18 -8.65 3.20
C VAL A 83 -17.41 -9.38 3.73
N THR A 84 -18.56 -8.71 3.66
CA THR A 84 -19.84 -9.32 4.06
C THR A 84 -20.36 -10.28 2.98
N GLU A 85 -21.31 -11.13 3.35
CA GLU A 85 -22.24 -11.71 2.38
C GLU A 85 -23.00 -10.62 1.61
N PRO A 86 -23.69 -10.93 0.49
CA PRO A 86 -24.57 -9.97 -0.17
C PRO A 86 -25.72 -9.55 0.75
N ILE A 87 -25.88 -8.24 0.95
CA ILE A 87 -26.90 -7.62 1.80
C ILE A 87 -27.59 -6.44 1.09
N PRO A 88 -28.03 -6.57 -0.17
CA PRO A 88 -28.52 -5.43 -0.96
C PRO A 88 -29.71 -4.73 -0.30
N ASP A 89 -30.64 -5.47 0.33
CA ASP A 89 -31.82 -4.90 0.99
C ASP A 89 -31.40 -4.03 2.19
N ARG A 90 -30.44 -4.51 3.00
CA ARG A 90 -29.90 -3.74 4.14
C ARG A 90 -29.15 -2.48 3.68
N LEU A 91 -28.44 -2.54 2.52
CA LEU A 91 -27.83 -1.36 1.94
C LEU A 91 -28.86 -0.33 1.48
N ALA A 92 -29.98 -0.79 0.92
CA ALA A 92 -31.09 0.09 0.54
C ALA A 92 -31.75 0.73 1.78
N GLU A 93 -31.97 -0.02 2.86
CA GLU A 93 -32.53 0.48 4.14
C GLU A 93 -31.68 1.61 4.74
N ILE A 94 -30.35 1.51 4.69
CA ILE A 94 -29.44 2.55 5.19
C ILE A 94 -29.12 3.64 4.16
N GLY A 95 -29.70 3.56 2.96
CA GLY A 95 -29.55 4.55 1.88
C GLY A 95 -28.16 4.53 1.20
N TRP A 96 -27.41 3.44 1.32
CA TRP A 96 -26.07 3.34 0.70
C TRP A 96 -26.12 2.55 -0.61
N THR A 97 -26.64 3.18 -1.64
CA THR A 97 -26.91 2.56 -2.96
C THR A 97 -26.12 3.19 -4.11
N GLY A 98 -25.42 4.30 -3.88
CA GLY A 98 -24.70 5.04 -4.92
C GLY A 98 -23.29 4.52 -5.22
N GLY A 99 -22.80 3.50 -4.49
CA GLY A 99 -21.46 2.94 -4.69
C GLY A 99 -20.33 3.83 -4.15
N GLU A 100 -20.64 4.72 -3.24
CA GLU A 100 -19.69 5.63 -2.60
C GLU A 100 -18.61 4.84 -1.87
N LEU A 101 -17.37 5.33 -2.01
CA LEU A 101 -16.25 4.91 -1.19
C LEU A 101 -16.14 5.88 0.00
N LEU A 102 -16.14 5.33 1.19
CA LEU A 102 -16.12 6.06 2.44
C LEU A 102 -14.88 5.73 3.26
N SER A 103 -14.46 6.66 4.10
CA SER A 103 -13.42 6.43 5.11
C SER A 103 -13.77 7.21 6.37
N ASP A 104 -13.31 6.70 7.51
CA ASP A 104 -13.37 7.43 8.77
C ASP A 104 -12.20 8.42 8.93
N SER A 105 -12.18 9.13 10.06
CA SER A 105 -11.15 10.10 10.42
C SER A 105 -10.18 9.58 11.49
N ARG A 106 -10.13 8.30 11.74
CA ARG A 106 -9.23 7.69 12.73
C ARG A 106 -7.78 7.78 12.30
N PHE A 107 -6.86 7.67 13.24
CA PHE A 107 -5.44 7.56 12.92
C PHE A 107 -5.12 6.28 12.15
N THR A 108 -5.81 5.19 12.48
CA THR A 108 -5.71 3.88 11.81
C THR A 108 -6.76 3.69 10.74
N ILE A 109 -7.16 4.74 10.08
CA ILE A 109 -8.21 4.85 9.04
C ILE A 109 -8.85 3.53 8.64
N SER A 110 -10.16 3.48 8.79
CA SER A 110 -11.00 2.48 8.13
C SER A 110 -11.50 3.04 6.79
N TYR A 111 -11.53 2.20 5.77
CA TYR A 111 -12.01 2.54 4.44
C TYR A 111 -12.95 1.42 3.95
N PHE A 112 -14.03 1.80 3.33
CA PHE A 112 -15.08 0.85 2.98
C PHE A 112 -15.90 1.31 1.78
N ARG A 113 -16.47 0.35 1.08
CA ARG A 113 -17.34 0.58 -0.07
C ARG A 113 -18.29 -0.58 -0.29
N THR A 114 -19.33 -0.35 -1.05
CA THR A 114 -20.19 -1.40 -1.56
C THR A 114 -19.57 -2.07 -2.81
N THR A 115 -19.95 -3.30 -3.08
CA THR A 115 -19.65 -4.04 -4.32
C THR A 115 -20.88 -4.11 -5.20
N ARG A 116 -20.72 -4.51 -6.48
CA ARG A 116 -21.83 -4.60 -7.44
C ARG A 116 -22.90 -5.61 -7.04
N ASP A 117 -22.53 -6.63 -6.28
CA ASP A 117 -23.41 -7.70 -5.78
C ASP A 117 -23.92 -7.40 -4.36
N GLY A 118 -23.84 -6.15 -3.90
CA GLY A 118 -24.45 -5.71 -2.64
C GLY A 118 -23.72 -6.15 -1.38
N ARG A 119 -22.39 -6.30 -1.41
CA ARG A 119 -21.57 -6.56 -0.21
C ARG A 119 -20.94 -5.27 0.29
N ILE A 120 -20.47 -5.26 1.52
CA ILE A 120 -19.53 -4.26 2.03
C ILE A 120 -18.14 -4.87 2.06
N ALA A 121 -17.19 -4.26 1.33
CA ALA A 121 -15.76 -4.48 1.51
C ALA A 121 -15.23 -3.42 2.48
N PHE A 122 -14.71 -3.85 3.64
CA PHE A 122 -14.28 -2.98 4.73
C PHE A 122 -12.82 -3.28 5.08
N GLY A 123 -11.98 -2.27 5.13
CA GLY A 123 -10.56 -2.43 5.44
C GLY A 123 -10.05 -1.41 6.44
N ALA A 124 -8.91 -1.73 7.06
CA ALA A 124 -8.17 -0.80 7.90
C ALA A 124 -6.66 -1.08 7.87
N GLY A 125 -5.88 -0.01 8.02
CA GLY A 125 -4.41 -0.06 8.06
C GLY A 125 -3.87 -0.42 9.45
N VAL A 126 -4.40 -1.46 10.07
CA VAL A 126 -4.12 -1.84 11.46
C VAL A 126 -3.03 -2.92 11.62
N GLY A 127 -2.45 -3.40 10.53
CA GLY A 127 -1.42 -4.44 10.54
C GLY A 127 -0.08 -3.98 11.10
N SER A 128 0.88 -4.89 11.10
CA SER A 128 2.23 -4.67 11.61
C SER A 128 3.20 -4.26 10.50
N ALA A 129 4.36 -3.72 10.89
CA ALA A 129 5.50 -3.57 10.00
C ALA A 129 6.24 -4.90 9.84
N GLY A 130 6.80 -5.17 8.66
CA GLY A 130 7.71 -6.30 8.44
C GLY A 130 9.11 -6.02 9.00
N TYR A 131 9.70 -6.99 9.68
CA TYR A 131 11.08 -6.88 10.17
C TYR A 131 12.06 -7.11 9.01
N GLY A 132 13.05 -6.22 8.87
CA GLY A 132 14.09 -6.37 7.85
C GLY A 132 13.60 -6.37 6.40
N GLY A 133 12.36 -5.94 6.14
CA GLY A 133 11.72 -6.02 4.82
C GLY A 133 11.15 -7.40 4.50
N SER A 134 11.01 -8.29 5.50
CA SER A 134 10.34 -9.58 5.32
C SER A 134 8.92 -9.40 4.82
N MET A 135 8.51 -10.27 3.89
CA MET A 135 7.18 -10.38 3.31
C MET A 135 6.56 -11.74 3.64
N ASP A 136 6.72 -12.17 4.89
CA ASP A 136 6.17 -13.42 5.40
C ASP A 136 4.64 -13.36 5.62
N GLY A 137 4.10 -14.45 6.19
CA GLY A 137 2.68 -14.59 6.50
C GLY A 137 2.06 -13.51 7.39
N THR A 138 2.89 -12.67 8.05
CA THR A 138 2.42 -11.53 8.87
C THR A 138 1.55 -10.55 8.07
N PHE A 139 1.68 -10.50 6.75
CA PHE A 139 0.89 -9.62 5.90
C PHE A 139 -0.38 -10.25 5.34
N THR A 140 -0.50 -11.57 5.39
CA THR A 140 -1.64 -12.30 4.83
C THR A 140 -2.51 -12.94 5.89
N ASP A 141 -1.96 -13.28 7.06
CA ASP A 141 -2.58 -14.14 8.08
C ASP A 141 -2.38 -13.60 9.51
N ASP A 142 -2.49 -12.28 9.71
CA ASP A 142 -2.51 -11.68 11.05
C ASP A 142 -3.94 -11.70 11.63
N ARG A 143 -4.27 -12.75 12.36
CA ARG A 143 -5.58 -12.91 13.02
C ARG A 143 -5.96 -11.72 13.91
N ARG A 144 -5.00 -11.13 14.65
CA ARG A 144 -5.27 -9.98 15.52
C ARG A 144 -5.63 -8.73 14.71
N ALA A 145 -4.99 -8.54 13.58
CA ALA A 145 -5.32 -7.43 12.69
C ALA A 145 -6.73 -7.63 12.07
N VAL A 146 -7.08 -8.85 11.66
CA VAL A 146 -8.42 -9.18 11.17
C VAL A 146 -9.48 -8.96 12.27
N GLU A 147 -9.26 -9.47 13.49
CA GLU A 147 -10.16 -9.25 14.63
C GLU A 147 -10.38 -7.74 14.89
N ARG A 148 -9.34 -6.93 14.72
CA ARG A 148 -9.45 -5.47 14.85
C ARG A 148 -10.28 -4.85 13.74
N VAL A 149 -10.12 -5.30 12.50
CA VAL A 149 -10.94 -4.84 11.36
C VAL A 149 -12.41 -5.19 11.59
N VAL A 150 -12.70 -6.41 12.07
CA VAL A 150 -14.05 -6.84 12.43
C VAL A 150 -14.66 -5.97 13.54
N ALA A 151 -13.88 -5.67 14.58
CA ALA A 151 -14.32 -4.80 15.66
C ALA A 151 -14.64 -3.38 15.15
N ASN A 152 -13.80 -2.81 14.27
CA ASN A 152 -14.05 -1.53 13.64
C ASN A 152 -15.30 -1.55 12.75
N PHE A 153 -15.51 -2.62 11.98
CA PHE A 153 -16.73 -2.81 11.19
C PHE A 153 -17.99 -2.78 12.07
N HIS A 154 -18.03 -3.57 13.14
CA HIS A 154 -19.17 -3.62 14.06
C HIS A 154 -19.38 -2.31 14.83
N HIS A 155 -18.32 -1.54 15.07
CA HIS A 155 -18.42 -0.22 15.69
C HIS A 155 -19.05 0.81 14.74
N LEU A 156 -18.64 0.83 13.48
CA LEU A 156 -19.17 1.77 12.48
C LEU A 156 -20.55 1.36 11.95
N PHE A 157 -20.84 0.07 11.91
CA PHE A 157 -22.09 -0.49 11.42
C PHE A 157 -22.79 -1.36 12.48
N PRO A 158 -23.21 -0.80 13.64
CA PRO A 158 -23.85 -1.58 14.69
C PRO A 158 -25.15 -2.24 14.24
N MET A 159 -25.83 -1.68 13.22
CA MET A 159 -27.05 -2.22 12.62
C MET A 159 -26.78 -3.46 11.73
N LEU A 160 -25.53 -3.75 11.38
CA LEU A 160 -25.12 -4.87 10.52
C LEU A 160 -24.30 -5.93 11.28
N ARG A 161 -24.42 -5.98 12.62
CA ARG A 161 -23.67 -6.97 13.45
C ARG A 161 -24.02 -8.41 13.14
N ASP A 162 -25.23 -8.66 12.65
CA ASP A 162 -25.74 -9.95 12.22
C ASP A 162 -25.33 -10.34 10.79
N ALA A 163 -24.82 -9.39 10.01
CA ALA A 163 -24.32 -9.67 8.67
C ALA A 163 -23.06 -10.56 8.74
N ARG A 164 -23.11 -11.68 8.03
CA ARG A 164 -22.03 -12.65 8.04
C ARG A 164 -20.83 -12.11 7.24
N LEU A 165 -19.65 -12.08 7.86
CA LEU A 165 -18.39 -11.85 7.20
C LEU A 165 -17.92 -13.17 6.56
N ILE A 166 -17.78 -13.19 5.24
CA ILE A 166 -17.54 -14.41 4.48
C ILE A 166 -16.11 -14.62 4.08
N ASP A 167 -15.30 -13.56 4.12
CA ASP A 167 -13.88 -13.62 3.80
C ASP A 167 -13.10 -12.51 4.49
N ALA A 168 -11.81 -12.77 4.71
CA ALA A 168 -10.85 -11.83 5.28
C ALA A 168 -9.48 -12.04 4.62
N TRP A 169 -8.78 -10.96 4.30
CA TRP A 169 -7.44 -11.03 3.73
C TRP A 169 -6.60 -9.83 4.13
N GLY A 170 -5.29 -10.00 4.07
CA GLY A 170 -4.32 -8.92 4.26
C GLY A 170 -3.43 -8.74 3.05
N GLY A 171 -2.70 -7.64 3.05
CA GLY A 171 -1.66 -7.38 2.07
C GLY A 171 -0.72 -6.28 2.54
N PRO A 172 0.55 -6.31 2.08
CA PRO A 172 1.51 -5.27 2.40
C PRO A 172 1.26 -4.02 1.55
N ILE A 173 1.37 -2.86 2.18
CA ILE A 173 1.47 -1.56 1.51
C ILE A 173 2.85 -0.96 1.76
N ASP A 174 3.31 -0.13 0.84
CA ASP A 174 4.61 0.52 0.87
C ASP A 174 4.50 1.94 1.43
N ILE A 175 5.16 2.20 2.55
CA ILE A 175 5.16 3.51 3.20
C ILE A 175 6.55 4.11 3.14
N THR A 176 6.65 5.34 2.61
CA THR A 176 7.86 6.16 2.65
C THR A 176 7.81 7.16 3.79
N GLY A 177 8.94 7.74 4.15
CA GLY A 177 9.01 8.69 5.26
C GLY A 177 8.16 9.96 5.08
N HIS A 178 7.93 10.39 3.84
CA HIS A 178 7.03 11.52 3.54
C HIS A 178 5.61 11.07 3.13
N ARG A 179 5.32 9.77 3.10
CA ARG A 179 4.05 9.20 2.60
C ARG A 179 3.71 9.67 1.18
N PHE A 180 4.73 9.84 0.37
CA PHE A 180 4.62 10.28 -1.03
C PHE A 180 5.46 9.36 -1.92
N PRO A 181 5.03 9.04 -3.14
CA PRO A 181 5.79 8.15 -4.02
C PRO A 181 7.21 8.67 -4.31
N GLU A 182 8.17 7.77 -4.37
CA GLU A 182 9.49 7.99 -4.95
C GLU A 182 9.51 7.39 -6.34
N ILE A 183 9.79 8.21 -7.36
CA ILE A 183 9.96 7.80 -8.75
C ILE A 183 11.34 8.26 -9.16
N ALA A 184 12.25 7.33 -9.42
CA ALA A 184 13.64 7.66 -9.66
C ALA A 184 14.36 6.58 -10.50
N SER A 185 15.63 6.83 -10.77
CA SER A 185 16.52 5.91 -11.48
C SER A 185 17.77 5.62 -10.65
N SER A 186 18.37 4.48 -10.89
CA SER A 186 19.63 4.01 -10.33
C SER A 186 20.52 3.41 -11.44
N HIS A 187 21.72 2.92 -11.07
CA HIS A 187 22.63 2.27 -11.99
C HIS A 187 22.90 3.11 -13.26
N GLY A 188 23.27 4.39 -13.06
CA GLY A 188 23.55 5.29 -14.17
C GLY A 188 22.35 5.67 -15.04
N GLY A 189 21.11 5.47 -14.56
CA GLY A 189 19.90 5.80 -15.31
C GLY A 189 19.31 4.63 -16.09
N THR A 190 19.75 3.39 -15.83
CA THR A 190 19.28 2.20 -16.56
C THR A 190 18.26 1.36 -15.78
N VAL A 191 18.16 1.55 -14.47
CA VAL A 191 17.14 0.88 -13.63
C VAL A 191 16.24 1.93 -13.00
N HIS A 192 14.98 1.93 -13.40
CA HIS A 192 13.96 2.87 -12.96
C HIS A 192 13.05 2.20 -11.92
N PHE A 193 12.47 2.98 -11.01
CA PHE A 193 11.56 2.43 -10.00
C PHE A 193 10.51 3.43 -9.55
N ALA A 194 9.39 2.89 -9.07
CA ALA A 194 8.35 3.65 -8.37
C ALA A 194 7.83 2.84 -7.19
N HIS A 195 7.80 3.46 -6.00
CA HIS A 195 7.26 2.87 -4.78
C HIS A 195 6.75 3.97 -3.82
N GLY A 196 6.15 3.58 -2.70
CA GLY A 196 5.74 4.51 -1.65
C GLY A 196 4.35 5.12 -1.86
N PHE A 197 3.42 4.37 -2.43
CA PHE A 197 2.06 4.83 -2.69
C PHE A 197 1.16 4.83 -1.44
N ALA A 198 1.63 4.27 -0.33
CA ALA A 198 0.98 4.28 0.99
C ALA A 198 -0.49 3.79 0.97
N GLY A 199 -0.79 2.77 0.17
CA GLY A 199 -2.14 2.22 0.00
C GLY A 199 -3.03 2.96 -1.00
N ASN A 200 -2.63 4.13 -1.49
CA ASN A 200 -3.40 4.97 -2.43
C ASN A 200 -2.94 4.82 -3.88
N GLY A 201 -2.37 3.68 -4.25
CA GLY A 201 -1.68 3.48 -5.52
C GLY A 201 -2.55 3.44 -6.77
N ALA A 202 -3.83 3.14 -6.70
CA ALA A 202 -4.66 2.85 -7.87
C ALA A 202 -4.66 3.98 -8.94
N GLY A 203 -4.85 5.23 -8.54
CA GLY A 203 -4.77 6.39 -9.43
C GLY A 203 -3.32 6.80 -9.76
N PRO A 204 -2.49 7.09 -8.74
CA PRO A 204 -1.10 7.53 -8.94
C PRO A 204 -0.23 6.54 -9.69
N ALA A 205 -0.46 5.21 -9.60
CA ALA A 205 0.31 4.21 -10.35
C ALA A 205 0.20 4.40 -11.87
N ARG A 206 -0.94 4.89 -12.38
CA ARG A 206 -1.08 5.23 -13.81
C ARG A 206 -0.13 6.36 -14.21
N LEU A 207 -0.03 7.42 -13.40
CA LEU A 207 0.90 8.52 -13.67
C LEU A 207 2.35 8.04 -13.54
N ALA A 208 2.66 7.28 -12.48
CA ALA A 208 3.99 6.71 -12.28
C ALA A 208 4.41 5.82 -13.46
N GLY A 209 3.52 4.96 -13.95
CA GLY A 209 3.79 4.14 -15.13
C GLY A 209 4.10 4.96 -16.39
N ARG A 210 3.41 6.09 -16.61
CA ARG A 210 3.71 7.01 -17.71
C ARG A 210 5.05 7.71 -17.54
N ILE A 211 5.39 8.11 -16.32
CA ILE A 211 6.71 8.72 -16.02
C ILE A 211 7.82 7.69 -16.25
N LEU A 212 7.66 6.46 -15.75
CA LEU A 212 8.63 5.39 -15.95
C LEU A 212 8.80 5.05 -17.43
N ALA A 213 7.72 5.02 -18.21
CA ALA A 213 7.79 4.82 -19.64
C ALA A 213 8.55 5.97 -20.33
N ALA A 214 8.32 7.21 -19.94
CA ALA A 214 9.06 8.36 -20.45
C ALA A 214 10.57 8.26 -20.12
N LEU A 215 10.91 7.90 -18.89
CA LEU A 215 12.32 7.69 -18.49
C LEU A 215 13.02 6.62 -19.32
N VAL A 216 12.31 5.57 -19.73
CA VAL A 216 12.85 4.47 -20.55
C VAL A 216 12.97 4.87 -22.02
N VAL A 217 11.94 5.51 -22.59
CA VAL A 217 11.83 5.72 -24.05
C VAL A 217 12.40 7.06 -24.49
N ASP A 218 12.13 8.12 -23.74
CA ASP A 218 12.58 9.48 -24.03
C ASP A 218 12.78 10.28 -22.72
N PRO A 219 13.98 10.29 -22.15
CA PRO A 219 14.29 11.06 -20.93
C PRO A 219 14.12 12.58 -21.12
N THR A 220 13.93 13.07 -22.32
CA THR A 220 13.67 14.48 -22.59
C THR A 220 12.20 14.85 -22.52
N ASP A 221 11.30 13.86 -22.48
CA ASP A 221 9.85 14.06 -22.31
C ASP A 221 9.53 14.89 -21.06
N ARG A 222 8.47 15.68 -21.14
CA ARG A 222 7.99 16.51 -20.04
C ARG A 222 7.69 15.70 -18.77
N LEU A 223 7.19 14.47 -18.91
CA LEU A 223 6.87 13.61 -17.76
C LEU A 223 8.13 13.16 -17.02
N ALA A 224 9.24 12.89 -17.74
CA ALA A 224 10.52 12.55 -17.14
C ALA A 224 11.16 13.71 -16.36
N ARG A 225 10.74 14.96 -16.64
CA ARG A 225 11.23 16.19 -16.02
C ARG A 225 10.34 16.76 -14.92
N LEU A 226 9.28 16.05 -14.52
CA LEU A 226 8.45 16.50 -13.41
C LEU A 226 9.25 16.56 -12.11
N SER A 227 8.95 17.55 -11.26
CA SER A 227 9.65 17.78 -9.99
C SER A 227 9.55 16.62 -8.97
N ILE A 228 8.65 15.67 -9.20
CA ILE A 228 8.54 14.44 -8.41
C ILE A 228 9.65 13.43 -8.78
N VAL A 229 10.15 13.46 -10.01
CA VAL A 229 11.20 12.54 -10.50
C VAL A 229 12.54 12.86 -9.84
N GLY A 230 13.19 11.85 -9.31
CA GLY A 230 14.46 11.98 -8.58
C GLY A 230 14.35 12.57 -7.18
N ARG A 231 13.15 12.92 -6.72
CA ARG A 231 12.92 13.39 -5.35
C ARG A 231 13.06 12.24 -4.37
N ARG A 232 14.21 12.19 -3.70
CA ARG A 232 14.52 11.13 -2.73
C ARG A 232 13.68 11.25 -1.45
N GLN A 233 13.30 10.10 -0.92
CA GLN A 233 12.68 9.99 0.39
C GLN A 233 13.74 10.00 1.49
N PRO A 234 13.41 10.49 2.71
CA PRO A 234 14.32 10.38 3.85
C PRO A 234 14.59 8.92 4.17
N LEU A 235 15.81 8.66 4.64
CA LEU A 235 16.20 7.33 5.09
C LEU A 235 15.44 6.98 6.37
N LEU A 236 14.88 5.79 6.40
CA LEU A 236 14.28 5.22 7.61
C LEU A 236 15.38 4.74 8.55
N PRO A 237 15.13 4.71 9.86
CA PRO A 237 16.07 4.14 10.82
C PRO A 237 16.47 2.70 10.45
N PRO A 238 17.69 2.27 10.80
CA PRO A 238 18.08 0.88 10.60
C PRO A 238 17.29 -0.05 11.54
N GLU A 239 17.27 -1.34 11.20
CA GLU A 239 16.76 -2.36 12.12
C GLU A 239 17.72 -2.54 13.31
N PRO A 240 17.24 -2.83 14.51
CA PRO A 240 15.84 -3.09 14.88
C PRO A 240 15.03 -1.81 15.22
N ILE A 241 15.65 -0.63 15.21
CA ILE A 241 15.02 0.64 15.66
C ILE A 241 13.77 0.94 14.83
N ARG A 242 13.83 0.72 13.51
CA ARG A 242 12.69 0.93 12.58
C ARG A 242 11.50 0.07 12.99
N PHE A 243 11.70 -1.23 13.18
CA PHE A 243 10.65 -2.16 13.54
C PHE A 243 10.02 -1.87 14.90
N ILE A 244 10.88 -1.67 15.93
CA ILE A 244 10.41 -1.36 17.29
C ILE A 244 9.66 -0.03 17.30
N GLY A 245 10.23 1.00 16.68
CA GLY A 245 9.61 2.33 16.58
C GLY A 245 8.28 2.30 15.85
N ALA A 246 8.19 1.60 14.73
CA ALA A 246 6.95 1.45 13.98
C ALA A 246 5.87 0.75 14.81
N ARG A 247 6.20 -0.31 15.56
CA ARG A 247 5.26 -0.99 16.48
C ARG A 247 4.80 -0.10 17.62
N MET A 248 5.70 0.64 18.23
CA MET A 248 5.36 1.56 19.32
C MET A 248 4.40 2.67 18.83
N VAL A 249 4.70 3.27 17.69
CA VAL A 249 3.86 4.31 17.10
C VAL A 249 2.50 3.74 16.72
N ARG A 250 2.46 2.57 16.07
CA ARG A 250 1.20 1.88 15.74
C ARG A 250 0.32 1.65 16.97
N GLU A 251 0.90 1.07 18.02
CA GLU A 251 0.17 0.78 19.26
C GLU A 251 -0.36 2.06 19.92
N ALA A 252 0.44 3.13 19.89
CA ALA A 252 0.01 4.42 20.42
C ALA A 252 -1.16 5.01 19.62
N LEU A 253 -1.15 4.88 18.29
CA LEU A 253 -2.24 5.36 17.44
C LEU A 253 -3.52 4.56 17.66
N ILE A 254 -3.44 3.23 17.72
CA ILE A 254 -4.60 2.36 18.00
C ILE A 254 -5.22 2.72 19.36
N ARG A 255 -4.40 2.86 20.41
CA ARG A 255 -4.90 3.23 21.73
C ARG A 255 -5.47 4.64 21.79
N GLN A 256 -4.97 5.56 20.98
CA GLN A 256 -5.58 6.89 20.86
C GLN A 256 -6.97 6.79 20.24
N ASP A 257 -7.13 6.03 19.13
CA ASP A 257 -8.42 5.79 18.52
C ASP A 257 -9.41 5.17 19.53
N ASP A 258 -9.00 4.14 20.29
CA ASP A 258 -9.83 3.50 21.32
C ASP A 258 -10.28 4.46 22.42
N GLN A 259 -9.39 5.38 22.84
CA GLN A 259 -9.74 6.37 23.86
C GLN A 259 -10.72 7.41 23.32
N LEU A 260 -10.53 7.85 22.07
CA LEU A 260 -11.44 8.79 21.39
C LEU A 260 -12.82 8.17 21.17
N ASP A 261 -12.88 6.92 20.73
CA ASP A 261 -14.16 6.18 20.56
C ASP A 261 -14.93 6.02 21.88
N ALA A 262 -14.18 5.91 22.99
CA ALA A 262 -14.77 5.87 24.33
C ALA A 262 -15.10 7.29 24.89
N GLY A 263 -15.04 8.36 24.08
CA GLY A 263 -15.28 9.74 24.49
C GLY A 263 -14.21 10.29 25.45
N ARG A 264 -13.04 9.65 25.54
CA ARG A 264 -11.95 10.03 26.45
C ARG A 264 -10.87 10.77 25.69
N ARG A 265 -10.20 11.73 26.36
CA ARG A 265 -9.02 12.39 25.79
C ARG A 265 -7.84 11.40 25.78
N PRO A 266 -7.12 11.28 24.65
CA PRO A 266 -5.93 10.42 24.59
C PRO A 266 -4.89 10.81 25.62
N ALA A 267 -4.31 9.81 26.30
CA ALA A 267 -3.26 10.01 27.29
C ALA A 267 -2.05 10.73 26.66
N TRP A 268 -1.43 11.62 27.43
CA TRP A 268 -0.37 12.50 26.92
C TRP A 268 0.82 11.73 26.35
N TYR A 269 1.22 10.62 26.99
CA TYR A 269 2.34 9.79 26.53
C TYR A 269 2.05 9.10 25.18
N LEU A 270 0.79 8.69 24.92
CA LEU A 270 0.39 8.13 23.62
C LEU A 270 0.54 9.18 22.53
N ARG A 271 0.14 10.42 22.81
CA ARG A 271 0.29 11.54 21.87
C ARG A 271 1.77 11.83 21.61
N LEU A 272 2.63 11.76 22.65
CA LEU A 272 4.07 11.95 22.50
C LEU A 272 4.68 10.86 21.62
N ILE A 273 4.39 9.58 21.88
CA ILE A 273 4.88 8.46 21.08
C ILE A 273 4.42 8.59 19.61
N ALA A 274 3.17 8.93 19.38
CA ALA A 274 2.65 9.14 18.03
C ALA A 274 3.33 10.30 17.28
N GLN A 275 3.92 11.26 17.98
CA GLN A 275 4.66 12.39 17.39
C GLN A 275 6.13 12.05 17.07
N LEU A 276 6.71 10.96 17.60
CA LEU A 276 8.11 10.59 17.38
C LEU A 276 8.54 10.62 15.91
N PRO A 277 7.77 10.09 14.95
CA PRO A 277 8.16 10.18 13.54
C PRO A 277 8.27 11.63 13.03
N ARG A 278 7.45 12.56 13.53
CA ARG A 278 7.55 13.99 13.13
C ARG A 278 8.86 14.61 13.58
N LEU A 279 9.38 14.22 14.76
CA LEU A 279 10.69 14.66 15.25
C LEU A 279 11.82 14.20 14.32
N LEU A 280 11.64 13.06 13.66
CA LEU A 280 12.53 12.51 12.64
C LEU A 280 12.22 13.01 11.21
N ARG A 281 11.38 14.05 11.09
CA ARG A 281 10.92 14.64 9.83
C ARG A 281 10.12 13.68 8.93
N TYR A 282 9.54 12.62 9.50
CA TYR A 282 8.59 11.76 8.80
C TYR A 282 7.17 12.32 8.92
N ARG A 283 6.35 12.08 7.92
CA ARG A 283 4.92 12.42 7.97
C ARG A 283 4.12 11.23 8.50
N ILE A 284 3.22 11.50 9.46
CA ILE A 284 2.23 10.54 9.96
C ILE A 284 0.86 11.14 9.76
N GLY A 285 -0.10 10.28 9.49
CA GLY A 285 -1.48 10.69 9.23
C GLY A 285 -1.68 11.12 7.78
N HIS A 286 -2.89 11.46 7.49
CA HIS A 286 -3.32 11.94 6.18
C HIS A 286 -3.26 13.45 6.11
#